data_647531274dc9625a00ec146d5358f324
#
_entry.id   647531274dc9625a00ec146d5358f324
#
_cell.length_a   1.000
_cell.length_b   1.000
_cell.length_c   1.000
_cell.angle_alpha   90.00
_cell.angle_beta   90.00
_cell.angle_gamma   90.00
#
_symmetry.space_group_name_H-M   'P 1'
#
loop_
_entity.id
_entity.type
_entity.pdbx_description
1 polymer ?
#
loop_
_entity_poly.entity_id
_entity_poly.type
_entity_poly.pdbx_seq_one_letter_code
_entity_poly.pdbx_strand_id
1 'polypeptide(L)'
;MNMKLKFFIVSVCCLWIFQGIVQAQSMYGDAVAADVKMKYVYSLDEALHLAKKENKLIFCNCFEDWAIPCHGMNKKVFSNQEFARWMDGHFINFFIDLNTEEGEKFKSKYNIKFMAHYVVLDAEGNLVHRIVGGSELPEFQKQVACALSPSTSLAGMNKLYAGQLRDKEFLRKYAAVLKVANEEEKYKKVAGEYFSMLKPEEWSEAVNWPVFSDRLRRKDSVALEYLITHKADFVRTVGVEKVDNSIAAVYMMPLYYTAIGQDRLSEKEVADIRRTLGKAEVDEQHDIYALCDIAAMRLKGDILKMMDVVAMKVPRMDVRVARGIDMSLPQLVNTGKEARDKIVAYMNSRIAVLDKNMAVEYKSLMLEAGLEGGIVFEDLTLAEALDKAKAEDKYVFLDCYTSWCGPCKVMSKQVFVRKEVGDIFNGMCVNVKIDMEKGEGPEIAVKYGIRAYPTLLVLYPD
;
A
#
# COMPACT_ATOMS: atom_id res chain seq x y z
N MET A 1 12.31 -27.54 60.15
CA MET A 1 12.98 -26.75 59.08
C MET A 1 12.16 -27.01 57.79
N ASN A 2 11.73 -26.03 57.09
CA ASN A 2 11.13 -26.08 55.74
C ASN A 2 9.60 -25.81 55.57
N MET A 3 8.94 -25.18 56.50
CA MET A 3 7.61 -24.66 56.17
C MET A 3 7.65 -23.15 55.79
N LYS A 4 8.63 -22.41 56.26
CA LYS A 4 8.83 -20.96 55.88
C LYS A 4 9.41 -20.74 54.48
N LEU A 5 10.13 -21.73 53.92
CA LEU A 5 10.77 -21.60 52.58
C LEU A 5 9.77 -21.82 51.45
N LYS A 6 8.71 -22.67 51.65
CA LYS A 6 7.67 -22.87 50.65
C LYS A 6 6.73 -21.67 50.44
N PHE A 7 6.46 -20.92 51.51
CA PHE A 7 5.66 -19.70 51.42
C PHE A 7 6.40 -18.55 50.72
N PHE A 8 7.73 -18.50 50.82
CA PHE A 8 8.52 -17.46 50.20
C PHE A 8 8.65 -17.66 48.67
N ILE A 9 8.74 -18.91 48.21
CA ILE A 9 8.83 -19.22 46.76
C ILE A 9 7.50 -18.96 46.05
N VAL A 10 6.36 -19.28 46.69
CA VAL A 10 5.05 -18.98 46.09
C VAL A 10 4.79 -17.47 46.03
N SER A 11 5.22 -16.71 47.05
CA SER A 11 5.07 -15.25 47.05
C SER A 11 5.96 -14.56 46.00
N VAL A 12 7.18 -15.06 45.79
CA VAL A 12 8.10 -14.51 44.75
C VAL A 12 7.61 -14.86 43.34
N CYS A 13 7.11 -16.09 43.11
CA CYS A 13 6.54 -16.44 41.81
C CYS A 13 5.27 -15.63 41.50
N CYS A 14 4.40 -15.38 42.47
CA CYS A 14 3.23 -14.53 42.28
C CYS A 14 3.59 -13.08 42.02
N LEU A 15 4.66 -12.56 42.66
CA LEU A 15 5.16 -11.21 42.41
C LEU A 15 5.78 -11.07 41.03
N TRP A 16 6.50 -12.06 40.51
CA TRP A 16 7.04 -12.06 39.16
C TRP A 16 5.96 -12.19 38.08
N ILE A 17 4.92 -12.98 38.31
CA ILE A 17 3.76 -13.06 37.41
C ILE A 17 2.98 -11.76 37.44
N PHE A 18 2.79 -11.13 38.60
CA PHE A 18 2.12 -9.84 38.71
C PHE A 18 2.93 -8.69 38.09
N GLN A 19 4.25 -8.68 38.23
CA GLN A 19 5.12 -7.70 37.55
C GLN A 19 5.15 -7.92 36.03
N GLY A 20 5.15 -9.16 35.56
CA GLY A 20 5.05 -9.48 34.14
C GLY A 20 3.73 -9.01 33.52
N ILE A 21 2.61 -9.18 34.22
CA ILE A 21 1.28 -8.72 33.78
C ILE A 21 1.20 -7.18 33.79
N VAL A 22 1.74 -6.51 34.81
CA VAL A 22 1.77 -5.05 34.91
C VAL A 22 2.71 -4.47 33.86
N GLN A 23 3.84 -5.13 33.58
CA GLN A 23 4.78 -4.69 32.55
C GLN A 23 4.26 -4.93 31.12
N ALA A 24 3.52 -6.01 30.89
CA ALA A 24 2.78 -6.24 29.66
C ALA A 24 1.67 -5.18 29.48
N GLN A 25 0.87 -4.90 30.50
CA GLN A 25 -0.13 -3.83 30.47
C GLN A 25 0.48 -2.45 30.20
N SER A 26 1.67 -2.15 30.71
CA SER A 26 2.38 -0.90 30.45
C SER A 26 2.93 -0.83 29.01
N MET A 27 3.49 -1.91 28.48
CA MET A 27 3.98 -1.96 27.09
C MET A 27 2.83 -1.93 26.08
N TYR A 28 1.70 -2.58 26.37
CA TYR A 28 0.54 -2.60 25.47
C TYR A 28 -0.36 -1.36 25.62
N GLY A 29 -0.37 -0.72 26.79
CA GLY A 29 -1.11 0.52 27.01
C GLY A 29 -0.64 1.69 26.14
N ASP A 30 0.65 1.72 25.80
CA ASP A 30 1.23 2.77 24.95
C ASP A 30 1.03 2.48 23.45
N ALA A 31 0.84 1.22 23.07
CA ALA A 31 0.55 0.82 21.68
C ALA A 31 -0.92 0.95 21.31
N VAL A 32 -1.83 0.79 22.28
CA VAL A 32 -3.26 1.10 22.14
C VAL A 32 -3.40 2.60 22.38
N ALA A 33 -3.59 3.38 21.32
CA ALA A 33 -3.71 4.84 21.41
C ALA A 33 -4.60 5.24 22.59
N ALA A 34 -4.21 6.29 23.33
CA ALA A 34 -4.91 6.81 24.53
C ALA A 34 -6.41 7.10 24.30
N ASP A 35 -6.86 7.04 23.05
CA ASP A 35 -8.23 7.30 22.62
C ASP A 35 -9.13 6.06 22.56
N VAL A 36 -8.60 4.84 22.66
CA VAL A 36 -9.43 3.60 22.60
C VAL A 36 -10.24 3.44 23.89
N LYS A 37 -11.55 3.28 23.76
CA LYS A 37 -12.49 3.21 24.88
C LYS A 37 -13.00 1.80 25.22
N MET A 38 -12.64 0.79 24.40
CA MET A 38 -13.01 -0.60 24.63
C MET A 38 -12.22 -1.20 25.80
N LYS A 39 -12.87 -2.06 26.56
CA LYS A 39 -12.23 -2.84 27.64
C LYS A 39 -11.57 -4.08 27.03
N TYR A 40 -10.24 -4.14 27.04
CA TYR A 40 -9.50 -5.29 26.53
C TYR A 40 -8.97 -6.19 27.65
N VAL A 41 -8.96 -7.50 27.37
CA VAL A 41 -8.08 -8.47 28.01
C VAL A 41 -6.91 -8.77 27.09
N TYR A 42 -5.77 -9.16 27.67
CA TYR A 42 -4.49 -9.32 26.95
C TYR A 42 -3.95 -10.75 27.03
N SER A 43 -4.72 -11.69 27.58
CA SER A 43 -4.41 -13.12 27.59
C SER A 43 -5.54 -13.90 26.94
N LEU A 44 -5.19 -14.79 26.01
CA LEU A 44 -6.19 -15.65 25.35
C LEU A 44 -6.87 -16.58 26.35
N ASP A 45 -6.13 -17.11 27.32
CA ASP A 45 -6.71 -18.00 28.38
C ASP A 45 -7.71 -17.25 29.24
N GLU A 46 -7.43 -16.00 29.61
CA GLU A 46 -8.35 -15.13 30.31
C GLU A 46 -9.61 -14.86 29.46
N ALA A 47 -9.43 -14.53 28.19
CA ALA A 47 -10.53 -14.28 27.24
C ALA A 47 -11.45 -15.51 27.12
N LEU A 48 -10.89 -16.72 27.00
CA LEU A 48 -11.63 -17.99 26.93
C LEU A 48 -12.38 -18.27 28.23
N HIS A 49 -11.73 -18.01 29.37
CA HIS A 49 -12.38 -18.18 30.69
C HIS A 49 -13.58 -17.25 30.86
N LEU A 50 -13.41 -15.96 30.54
CA LEU A 50 -14.48 -14.96 30.62
C LEU A 50 -15.60 -15.26 29.63
N ALA A 51 -15.27 -15.69 28.41
CA ALA A 51 -16.25 -16.06 27.40
C ALA A 51 -17.17 -17.20 27.87
N LYS A 52 -16.61 -18.22 28.51
CA LYS A 52 -17.39 -19.30 29.12
C LYS A 52 -18.27 -18.82 30.28
N LYS A 53 -17.71 -17.97 31.14
CA LYS A 53 -18.39 -17.44 32.31
C LYS A 53 -19.57 -16.53 31.96
N GLU A 54 -19.37 -15.68 30.91
CA GLU A 54 -20.35 -14.67 30.52
C GLU A 54 -21.24 -15.13 29.35
N ASN A 55 -21.00 -16.32 28.80
CA ASN A 55 -21.64 -16.83 27.58
C ASN A 55 -21.57 -15.83 26.41
N LYS A 56 -20.37 -15.31 26.19
CA LYS A 56 -20.08 -14.34 25.11
C LYS A 56 -19.09 -14.91 24.13
N LEU A 57 -19.09 -14.37 22.90
CA LEU A 57 -18.03 -14.56 21.92
C LEU A 57 -16.82 -13.68 22.27
N ILE A 58 -15.65 -14.04 21.74
CA ILE A 58 -14.41 -13.28 21.91
C ILE A 58 -14.15 -12.53 20.61
N PHE A 59 -14.09 -11.21 20.68
CA PHE A 59 -13.61 -10.36 19.59
C PHE A 59 -12.12 -10.13 19.76
N CYS A 60 -11.30 -10.65 18.82
CA CYS A 60 -9.86 -10.53 18.83
C CYS A 60 -9.43 -9.39 17.89
N ASN A 61 -8.86 -8.32 18.45
CA ASN A 61 -8.21 -7.26 17.71
C ASN A 61 -6.74 -7.66 17.49
N CYS A 62 -6.44 -8.09 16.26
CA CYS A 62 -5.09 -8.49 15.85
C CYS A 62 -4.33 -7.24 15.41
N PHE A 63 -3.27 -6.90 16.12
CA PHE A 63 -2.54 -5.66 15.95
C PHE A 63 -1.08 -5.91 15.52
N GLU A 64 -0.58 -5.07 14.64
CA GLU A 64 0.85 -4.91 14.34
C GLU A 64 1.16 -3.41 14.30
N ASP A 65 2.23 -2.98 14.98
CA ASP A 65 2.58 -1.57 15.19
C ASP A 65 2.96 -0.82 13.90
N TRP A 66 3.49 -1.53 12.91
CA TRP A 66 3.80 -0.98 11.59
C TRP A 66 2.57 -0.81 10.69
N ALA A 67 1.43 -1.38 11.05
CA ALA A 67 0.25 -1.47 10.20
C ALA A 67 -0.62 -0.20 10.28
N ILE A 68 -0.46 0.72 9.34
CA ILE A 68 -1.27 1.95 9.23
C ILE A 68 -2.79 1.69 9.35
N PRO A 69 -3.38 0.63 8.72
CA PRO A 69 -4.80 0.35 8.89
C PRO A 69 -5.23 0.09 10.33
N CYS A 70 -4.38 -0.55 11.16
CA CYS A 70 -4.68 -0.80 12.57
C CYS A 70 -4.79 0.52 13.35
N HIS A 71 -3.85 1.42 13.17
CA HIS A 71 -3.89 2.76 13.78
C HIS A 71 -5.12 3.57 13.32
N GLY A 72 -5.46 3.48 12.03
CA GLY A 72 -6.65 4.12 11.47
C GLY A 72 -7.94 3.65 12.14
N MET A 73 -8.08 2.34 12.37
CA MET A 73 -9.23 1.76 13.04
C MET A 73 -9.29 2.14 14.53
N ASN A 74 -8.16 2.15 15.23
CA ASN A 74 -8.08 2.62 16.61
C ASN A 74 -8.61 4.04 16.75
N LYS A 75 -8.16 4.93 15.85
CA LYS A 75 -8.56 6.35 15.87
C LYS A 75 -10.01 6.60 15.44
N LYS A 76 -10.51 5.90 14.41
CA LYS A 76 -11.81 6.18 13.79
C LYS A 76 -12.96 5.37 14.37
N VAL A 77 -12.69 4.14 14.84
CA VAL A 77 -13.71 3.17 15.24
C VAL A 77 -13.64 2.87 16.72
N PHE A 78 -12.49 2.40 17.20
CA PHE A 78 -12.36 1.91 18.61
C PHE A 78 -12.29 3.04 19.63
N SER A 79 -12.05 4.28 19.21
CA SER A 79 -12.17 5.48 20.05
C SER A 79 -13.62 5.90 20.31
N ASN A 80 -14.59 5.40 19.53
CA ASN A 80 -15.98 5.77 19.69
C ASN A 80 -16.58 5.12 20.94
N GLN A 81 -17.06 5.96 21.87
CA GLN A 81 -17.54 5.50 23.16
C GLN A 81 -18.83 4.67 23.09
N GLU A 82 -19.71 4.97 22.15
CA GLU A 82 -20.98 4.26 21.98
C GLU A 82 -20.71 2.86 21.39
N PHE A 83 -19.84 2.78 20.39
CA PHE A 83 -19.39 1.50 19.84
C PHE A 83 -18.65 0.65 20.88
N ALA A 84 -17.76 1.25 21.67
CA ALA A 84 -17.05 0.56 22.74
C ALA A 84 -18.03 -0.09 23.76
N ARG A 85 -19.07 0.66 24.19
CA ARG A 85 -20.10 0.12 25.08
C ARG A 85 -20.89 -1.02 24.45
N TRP A 86 -21.19 -0.90 23.14
CA TRP A 86 -21.85 -1.97 22.40
C TRP A 86 -20.97 -3.23 22.34
N MET A 87 -19.68 -3.09 22.02
CA MET A 87 -18.71 -4.19 21.99
C MET A 87 -18.58 -4.86 23.35
N ASP A 88 -18.37 -4.10 24.44
CA ASP A 88 -18.27 -4.61 25.82
C ASP A 88 -19.54 -5.36 26.25
N GLY A 89 -20.70 -4.97 25.73
CA GLY A 89 -21.97 -5.63 25.97
C GLY A 89 -22.12 -7.02 25.33
N HIS A 90 -21.53 -7.19 24.14
CA HIS A 90 -21.74 -8.38 23.31
C HIS A 90 -20.54 -9.32 23.24
N PHE A 91 -19.32 -8.83 23.51
CA PHE A 91 -18.08 -9.58 23.33
C PHE A 91 -17.18 -9.48 24.57
N ILE A 92 -16.31 -10.46 24.72
CA ILE A 92 -15.05 -10.31 25.45
C ILE A 92 -14.04 -9.79 24.42
N ASN A 93 -13.54 -8.57 24.64
CA ASN A 93 -12.59 -7.99 23.69
C ASN A 93 -11.18 -8.40 24.06
N PHE A 94 -10.50 -9.11 23.17
CA PHE A 94 -9.13 -9.57 23.32
C PHE A 94 -8.22 -8.80 22.36
N PHE A 95 -7.17 -8.19 22.91
CA PHE A 95 -6.13 -7.54 22.13
C PHE A 95 -4.90 -8.42 22.05
N ILE A 96 -4.38 -8.62 20.86
CA ILE A 96 -3.16 -9.39 20.64
C ILE A 96 -2.20 -8.67 19.70
N ASP A 97 -0.97 -8.46 20.17
CA ASP A 97 0.14 -7.99 19.35
C ASP A 97 0.76 -9.18 18.62
N LEU A 98 0.65 -9.17 17.30
CA LEU A 98 1.12 -10.24 16.44
C LEU A 98 2.65 -10.27 16.28
N ASN A 99 3.37 -9.25 16.76
CA ASN A 99 4.84 -9.24 16.77
C ASN A 99 5.45 -10.05 17.93
N THR A 100 4.62 -10.53 18.88
CA THR A 100 5.06 -11.37 20.01
C THR A 100 5.09 -12.85 19.64
N GLU A 101 5.79 -13.67 20.44
CA GLU A 101 5.79 -15.14 20.25
C GLU A 101 4.38 -15.75 20.34
N GLU A 102 3.54 -15.24 21.25
CA GLU A 102 2.14 -15.66 21.35
C GLU A 102 1.34 -15.19 20.13
N GLY A 103 1.60 -13.96 19.67
CA GLY A 103 0.99 -13.39 18.48
C GLY A 103 1.32 -14.18 17.21
N GLU A 104 2.56 -14.62 17.02
CA GLU A 104 2.95 -15.46 15.89
C GLU A 104 2.27 -16.84 15.91
N LYS A 105 2.11 -17.44 17.09
CA LYS A 105 1.34 -18.70 17.24
C LYS A 105 -0.13 -18.48 16.90
N PHE A 106 -0.71 -17.36 17.36
CA PHE A 106 -2.08 -16.96 17.05
C PHE A 106 -2.27 -16.70 15.55
N LYS A 107 -1.36 -15.95 14.93
CA LYS A 107 -1.31 -15.64 13.50
C LYS A 107 -1.30 -16.92 12.65
N SER A 108 -0.47 -17.89 13.02
CA SER A 108 -0.40 -19.20 12.37
C SER A 108 -1.69 -19.99 12.54
N LYS A 109 -2.21 -20.11 13.78
CA LYS A 109 -3.42 -20.87 14.10
C LYS A 109 -4.64 -20.40 13.32
N TYR A 110 -4.84 -19.07 13.23
CA TYR A 110 -6.00 -18.48 12.56
C TYR A 110 -5.72 -18.01 11.14
N ASN A 111 -4.54 -18.34 10.56
CA ASN A 111 -4.15 -18.01 9.18
C ASN A 111 -4.30 -16.51 8.86
N ILE A 112 -3.72 -15.65 9.69
CA ILE A 112 -3.75 -14.19 9.54
C ILE A 112 -2.66 -13.77 8.56
N LYS A 113 -3.04 -13.12 7.44
CA LYS A 113 -2.11 -12.75 6.35
C LYS A 113 -2.07 -11.26 6.04
N PHE A 114 -3.10 -10.53 6.41
CA PHE A 114 -3.27 -9.11 6.06
C PHE A 114 -3.71 -8.31 7.28
N MET A 115 -3.31 -7.06 7.39
CA MET A 115 -3.73 -6.11 8.40
C MET A 115 -4.64 -5.01 7.79
N ALA A 116 -5.63 -4.44 8.51
CA ALA A 116 -6.12 -4.85 9.83
C ALA A 116 -6.85 -6.19 9.77
N HIS A 117 -6.84 -6.97 10.85
CA HIS A 117 -7.46 -8.28 10.91
C HIS A 117 -8.16 -8.49 12.25
N TYR A 118 -9.37 -9.01 12.18
CA TYR A 118 -10.19 -9.30 13.35
C TYR A 118 -10.76 -10.69 13.23
N VAL A 119 -10.67 -11.47 14.30
CA VAL A 119 -11.32 -12.79 14.39
C VAL A 119 -12.28 -12.81 15.56
N VAL A 120 -13.41 -13.49 15.40
CA VAL A 120 -14.34 -13.76 16.48
C VAL A 120 -14.31 -15.24 16.75
N LEU A 121 -14.09 -15.59 18.04
CA LEU A 121 -13.98 -16.96 18.51
C LEU A 121 -15.16 -17.30 19.42
N ASP A 122 -15.48 -18.59 19.50
CA ASP A 122 -16.33 -19.13 20.60
C ASP A 122 -15.50 -19.32 21.86
N ALA A 123 -16.17 -19.78 22.94
CA ALA A 123 -15.52 -20.00 24.21
C ALA A 123 -14.55 -21.22 24.23
N GLU A 124 -14.55 -22.03 23.20
CA GLU A 124 -13.61 -23.14 22.96
C GLU A 124 -12.41 -22.72 22.06
N GLY A 125 -12.42 -21.49 21.59
CA GLY A 125 -11.38 -20.94 20.69
C GLY A 125 -11.53 -21.37 19.23
N ASN A 126 -12.74 -21.78 18.80
CA ASN A 126 -13.01 -22.04 17.38
C ASN A 126 -13.37 -20.74 16.66
N LEU A 127 -12.98 -20.64 15.40
CA LEU A 127 -13.29 -19.47 14.56
C LEU A 127 -14.80 -19.43 14.24
N VAL A 128 -15.47 -18.37 14.70
CA VAL A 128 -16.89 -18.07 14.38
C VAL A 128 -17.00 -17.11 13.22
N HIS A 129 -16.19 -16.04 13.22
CA HIS A 129 -16.25 -15.01 12.19
C HIS A 129 -14.88 -14.37 11.97
N ARG A 130 -14.73 -13.72 10.80
CA ARG A 130 -13.48 -13.02 10.41
C ARG A 130 -13.81 -11.76 9.65
N ILE A 131 -13.06 -10.70 9.91
CA ILE A 131 -13.13 -9.44 9.20
C ILE A 131 -11.70 -9.03 8.82
N VAL A 132 -11.46 -8.73 7.55
CA VAL A 132 -10.16 -8.30 7.03
C VAL A 132 -10.30 -6.93 6.39
N GLY A 133 -9.41 -6.01 6.78
CA GLY A 133 -9.44 -4.61 6.37
C GLY A 133 -10.17 -3.73 7.36
N GLY A 134 -10.11 -2.41 7.10
CA GLY A 134 -10.84 -1.39 7.85
C GLY A 134 -12.06 -0.91 7.08
N SER A 135 -13.05 -0.41 7.80
CA SER A 135 -14.21 0.28 7.25
C SER A 135 -14.68 1.38 8.20
N GLU A 136 -15.58 2.24 7.74
CA GLU A 136 -16.19 3.25 8.58
C GLU A 136 -17.09 2.60 9.65
N LEU A 137 -17.28 3.28 10.77
CA LEU A 137 -17.92 2.73 11.97
C LEU A 137 -19.26 2.01 11.72
N PRO A 138 -20.24 2.56 11.01
CA PRO A 138 -21.53 1.90 10.82
C PRO A 138 -21.40 0.57 10.07
N GLU A 139 -20.51 0.51 9.09
CA GLU A 139 -20.26 -0.70 8.31
C GLU A 139 -19.49 -1.74 9.12
N PHE A 140 -18.46 -1.31 9.85
CA PHE A 140 -17.67 -2.20 10.71
C PHE A 140 -18.55 -2.86 11.78
N GLN A 141 -19.44 -2.08 12.41
CA GLN A 141 -20.38 -2.62 13.41
C GLN A 141 -21.31 -3.69 12.82
N LYS A 142 -21.82 -3.48 11.59
CA LYS A 142 -22.61 -4.49 10.88
C LYS A 142 -21.80 -5.76 10.61
N GLN A 143 -20.56 -5.63 10.18
CA GLN A 143 -19.68 -6.76 9.92
C GLN A 143 -19.41 -7.56 11.18
N VAL A 144 -19.11 -6.90 12.32
CA VAL A 144 -18.91 -7.55 13.61
C VAL A 144 -20.20 -8.23 14.09
N ALA A 145 -21.35 -7.56 13.96
CA ALA A 145 -22.64 -8.09 14.38
C ALA A 145 -23.02 -9.40 13.66
N CYS A 146 -22.48 -9.65 12.46
CA CYS A 146 -22.68 -10.92 11.75
C CYS A 146 -22.19 -12.12 12.57
N ALA A 147 -21.23 -11.95 13.49
CA ALA A 147 -20.75 -13.01 14.34
C ALA A 147 -21.82 -13.51 15.34
N LEU A 148 -22.78 -12.66 15.69
CA LEU A 148 -23.78 -12.94 16.76
C LEU A 148 -24.86 -13.93 16.35
N SER A 149 -24.94 -14.33 15.08
CA SER A 149 -25.94 -15.31 14.63
C SER A 149 -25.31 -16.38 13.72
N PRO A 150 -25.65 -17.66 13.92
CA PRO A 150 -25.22 -18.73 13.00
C PRO A 150 -25.66 -18.54 11.54
N SER A 151 -26.74 -17.81 11.31
CA SER A 151 -27.24 -17.53 9.95
C SER A 151 -26.47 -16.43 9.20
N THR A 152 -25.59 -15.69 9.92
CA THR A 152 -24.82 -14.58 9.38
C THR A 152 -23.30 -14.69 9.64
N SER A 153 -22.89 -15.53 10.60
CA SER A 153 -21.46 -15.76 10.87
C SER A 153 -20.81 -16.61 9.79
N LEU A 154 -19.51 -16.42 9.59
CA LEU A 154 -18.72 -17.19 8.61
C LEU A 154 -18.84 -18.72 8.85
N ALA A 155 -18.67 -19.17 10.10
CA ALA A 155 -18.74 -20.58 10.45
C ALA A 155 -20.14 -21.16 10.22
N GLY A 156 -21.18 -20.43 10.64
CA GLY A 156 -22.57 -20.85 10.43
C GLY A 156 -22.94 -20.93 8.96
N MET A 157 -22.58 -19.92 8.17
CA MET A 157 -22.83 -19.93 6.71
C MET A 157 -22.00 -21.01 5.99
N ASN A 158 -20.78 -21.30 6.43
CA ASN A 158 -20.00 -22.43 5.93
C ASN A 158 -20.76 -23.76 6.15
N LYS A 159 -21.35 -23.94 7.32
CA LYS A 159 -22.14 -25.14 7.66
C LYS A 159 -23.42 -25.23 6.80
N LEU A 160 -24.17 -24.14 6.66
CA LEU A 160 -25.36 -24.08 5.82
C LEU A 160 -25.04 -24.38 4.36
N TYR A 161 -23.96 -23.82 3.84
CA TYR A 161 -23.50 -24.09 2.48
C TYR A 161 -23.06 -25.55 2.27
N ALA A 162 -22.37 -26.15 3.25
CA ALA A 162 -22.04 -27.59 3.24
C ALA A 162 -23.31 -28.46 3.29
N GLY A 163 -24.35 -28.00 3.98
CA GLY A 163 -25.68 -28.61 4.03
C GLY A 163 -26.54 -28.38 2.78
N GLN A 164 -25.94 -27.94 1.66
CA GLN A 164 -26.57 -27.74 0.34
C GLN A 164 -27.61 -26.61 0.26
N LEU A 165 -27.60 -25.66 1.20
CA LEU A 165 -28.40 -24.44 1.04
C LEU A 165 -27.85 -23.61 -0.11
N ARG A 166 -28.70 -23.30 -1.11
CA ARG A 166 -28.31 -22.66 -2.39
C ARG A 166 -29.33 -21.65 -2.90
N ASP A 167 -30.24 -21.19 -2.05
CA ASP A 167 -31.16 -20.13 -2.51
C ASP A 167 -30.43 -18.80 -2.77
N LYS A 168 -31.02 -17.97 -3.60
CA LYS A 168 -30.43 -16.73 -4.10
C LYS A 168 -30.07 -15.74 -2.99
N GLU A 169 -30.93 -15.62 -1.97
CA GLU A 169 -30.70 -14.69 -0.87
C GLU A 169 -29.56 -15.16 0.03
N PHE A 170 -29.49 -16.45 0.33
CA PHE A 170 -28.40 -17.05 1.10
C PHE A 170 -27.07 -16.86 0.38
N LEU A 171 -26.98 -17.22 -0.90
CA LEU A 171 -25.73 -17.09 -1.68
C LEU A 171 -25.22 -15.64 -1.74
N ARG A 172 -26.12 -14.68 -1.89
CA ARG A 172 -25.79 -13.26 -1.86
C ARG A 172 -25.18 -12.84 -0.52
N LYS A 173 -25.84 -13.17 0.57
CA LYS A 173 -25.36 -12.87 1.94
C LYS A 173 -24.03 -13.57 2.23
N TYR A 174 -23.93 -14.83 1.85
CA TYR A 174 -22.70 -15.60 2.07
C TYR A 174 -21.53 -15.08 1.24
N ALA A 175 -21.73 -14.69 0.00
CA ALA A 175 -20.70 -14.03 -0.80
C ALA A 175 -20.20 -12.75 -0.11
N ALA A 176 -21.08 -11.93 0.46
CA ALA A 176 -20.70 -10.74 1.20
C ALA A 176 -19.83 -11.07 2.42
N VAL A 177 -20.20 -12.07 3.21
CA VAL A 177 -19.43 -12.54 4.37
C VAL A 177 -18.06 -13.09 3.96
N LEU A 178 -17.99 -13.88 2.89
CA LEU A 178 -16.72 -14.42 2.38
C LEU A 178 -15.78 -13.31 1.87
N LYS A 179 -16.32 -12.27 1.25
CA LYS A 179 -15.56 -11.11 0.80
C LYS A 179 -14.94 -10.35 1.98
N VAL A 180 -15.72 -10.07 3.01
CA VAL A 180 -15.26 -9.43 4.25
C VAL A 180 -14.22 -10.29 4.97
N ALA A 181 -14.39 -11.62 4.97
CA ALA A 181 -13.45 -12.57 5.57
C ALA A 181 -12.19 -12.81 4.72
N ASN A 182 -12.09 -12.22 3.52
CA ASN A 182 -11.02 -12.45 2.54
C ASN A 182 -10.81 -13.93 2.18
N GLU A 183 -11.92 -14.69 2.11
CA GLU A 183 -11.94 -16.10 1.68
C GLU A 183 -12.08 -16.18 0.14
N GLU A 184 -11.05 -15.67 -0.57
CA GLU A 184 -11.09 -15.35 -2.00
C GLU A 184 -11.57 -16.50 -2.89
N GLU A 185 -11.04 -17.73 -2.74
CA GLU A 185 -11.41 -18.85 -3.58
C GLU A 185 -12.85 -19.30 -3.36
N LYS A 186 -13.29 -19.32 -2.11
CA LYS A 186 -14.66 -19.65 -1.75
C LYS A 186 -15.62 -18.56 -2.21
N TYR A 187 -15.21 -17.30 -2.05
CA TYR A 187 -15.95 -16.14 -2.54
C TYR A 187 -16.19 -16.25 -4.05
N LYS A 188 -15.15 -16.47 -4.86
CA LYS A 188 -15.28 -16.62 -6.33
C LYS A 188 -16.29 -17.68 -6.71
N LYS A 189 -16.27 -18.83 -6.02
CA LYS A 189 -17.21 -19.92 -6.25
C LYS A 189 -18.64 -19.50 -5.92
N VAL A 190 -18.90 -19.03 -4.71
CA VAL A 190 -20.23 -18.66 -4.21
C VAL A 190 -20.81 -17.47 -4.99
N ALA A 191 -19.99 -16.44 -5.23
CA ALA A 191 -20.37 -15.30 -6.05
C ALA A 191 -20.68 -15.71 -7.50
N GLY A 192 -19.96 -16.72 -8.04
CA GLY A 192 -20.25 -17.32 -9.34
C GLY A 192 -21.60 -18.03 -9.38
N GLU A 193 -21.89 -18.85 -8.38
CA GLU A 193 -23.19 -19.54 -8.25
C GLU A 193 -24.32 -18.50 -8.12
N TYR A 194 -24.16 -17.50 -7.27
CA TYR A 194 -25.13 -16.42 -7.13
C TYR A 194 -25.37 -15.67 -8.44
N PHE A 195 -24.30 -15.22 -9.10
CA PHE A 195 -24.38 -14.44 -10.33
C PHE A 195 -25.08 -15.22 -11.46
N SER A 196 -24.88 -16.54 -11.54
CA SER A 196 -25.55 -17.38 -12.54
C SER A 196 -27.08 -17.47 -12.37
N MET A 197 -27.61 -17.11 -11.20
CA MET A 197 -29.04 -17.05 -10.92
C MET A 197 -29.66 -15.68 -11.22
N LEU A 198 -28.82 -14.66 -11.52
CA LEU A 198 -29.29 -13.32 -11.85
C LEU A 198 -29.65 -13.24 -13.32
N LYS A 199 -30.79 -12.63 -13.62
CA LYS A 199 -31.12 -12.18 -14.96
C LYS A 199 -30.38 -10.86 -15.25
N PRO A 200 -30.08 -10.54 -16.52
CA PRO A 200 -29.40 -9.30 -16.86
C PRO A 200 -30.06 -8.03 -16.29
N GLU A 201 -31.40 -8.00 -16.25
CA GLU A 201 -32.17 -6.86 -15.73
C GLU A 201 -31.95 -6.62 -14.22
N GLU A 202 -31.55 -7.68 -13.49
CA GLU A 202 -31.27 -7.61 -12.06
C GLU A 202 -29.82 -7.10 -11.77
N TRP A 203 -28.94 -7.06 -12.78
CA TRP A 203 -27.54 -6.67 -12.58
C TRP A 203 -27.37 -5.23 -12.07
N SER A 204 -28.27 -4.33 -12.49
CA SER A 204 -28.27 -2.94 -12.06
C SER A 204 -28.87 -2.69 -10.66
N GLU A 205 -29.41 -3.69 -9.98
CA GLU A 205 -29.88 -3.54 -8.61
C GLU A 205 -28.72 -3.30 -7.63
N ALA A 206 -28.88 -2.35 -6.72
CA ALA A 206 -27.84 -1.96 -5.78
C ALA A 206 -27.31 -3.13 -4.93
N VAL A 207 -28.17 -4.11 -4.58
CA VAL A 207 -27.79 -5.29 -3.78
C VAL A 207 -26.87 -6.26 -4.55
N ASN A 208 -26.91 -6.21 -5.89
CA ASN A 208 -26.13 -7.08 -6.78
C ASN A 208 -24.78 -6.44 -7.17
N TRP A 209 -24.65 -5.13 -6.97
CA TRP A 209 -23.45 -4.37 -7.34
C TRP A 209 -22.14 -4.97 -6.84
N PRO A 210 -22.00 -5.42 -5.56
CA PRO A 210 -20.73 -5.96 -5.06
C PRO A 210 -20.22 -7.18 -5.83
N VAL A 211 -21.15 -8.04 -6.30
CA VAL A 211 -20.81 -9.23 -7.09
C VAL A 211 -20.67 -8.89 -8.57
N PHE A 212 -21.54 -8.01 -9.10
CA PHE A 212 -21.47 -7.54 -10.46
C PHE A 212 -20.16 -6.80 -10.76
N SER A 213 -19.76 -5.85 -9.91
CA SER A 213 -18.55 -5.03 -10.10
C SER A 213 -17.26 -5.87 -10.17
N ASP A 214 -17.20 -7.01 -9.49
CA ASP A 214 -16.07 -7.92 -9.58
C ASP A 214 -15.93 -8.60 -10.96
N ARG A 215 -17.00 -8.60 -11.78
CA ARG A 215 -16.97 -9.11 -13.16
C ARG A 215 -16.37 -8.12 -14.15
N LEU A 216 -16.26 -6.85 -13.77
CA LEU A 216 -15.75 -5.78 -14.65
C LEU A 216 -14.23 -5.80 -14.85
N ARG A 217 -13.50 -6.67 -14.16
CA ARG A 217 -12.01 -6.69 -14.14
C ARG A 217 -11.37 -6.98 -15.51
N ARG A 218 -12.15 -7.32 -16.52
CA ARG A 218 -11.69 -7.56 -17.90
C ARG A 218 -12.31 -6.54 -18.84
N LYS A 219 -11.47 -5.85 -19.61
CA LYS A 219 -11.89 -4.86 -20.62
C LYS A 219 -12.81 -5.42 -21.74
N ASP A 220 -12.85 -6.72 -21.88
CA ASP A 220 -13.63 -7.48 -22.86
C ASP A 220 -14.78 -8.28 -22.21
N SER A 221 -15.13 -7.98 -20.97
CA SER A 221 -16.18 -8.71 -20.27
C SER A 221 -17.57 -8.29 -20.76
N VAL A 222 -18.47 -9.27 -20.87
CA VAL A 222 -19.90 -9.04 -21.14
C VAL A 222 -20.52 -8.10 -20.09
N ALA A 223 -20.05 -8.20 -18.84
CA ALA A 223 -20.51 -7.34 -17.77
C ALA A 223 -20.12 -5.86 -17.99
N LEU A 224 -18.91 -5.60 -18.50
CA LEU A 224 -18.48 -4.23 -18.81
C LEU A 224 -19.28 -3.63 -19.97
N GLU A 225 -19.51 -4.39 -21.02
CA GLU A 225 -20.34 -3.97 -22.16
C GLU A 225 -21.78 -3.68 -21.71
N TYR A 226 -22.35 -4.55 -20.89
CA TYR A 226 -23.67 -4.34 -20.32
C TYR A 226 -23.74 -3.09 -19.44
N LEU A 227 -22.75 -2.88 -18.57
CA LEU A 227 -22.67 -1.69 -17.74
C LEU A 227 -22.64 -0.41 -18.58
N ILE A 228 -21.83 -0.37 -19.64
CA ILE A 228 -21.70 0.80 -20.52
C ILE A 228 -23.03 1.08 -21.24
N THR A 229 -23.68 0.05 -21.76
CA THR A 229 -24.94 0.20 -22.51
C THR A 229 -26.15 0.52 -21.64
N HIS A 230 -26.13 0.14 -20.36
CA HIS A 230 -27.21 0.35 -19.38
C HIS A 230 -26.78 1.29 -18.24
N LYS A 231 -25.80 2.17 -18.49
CA LYS A 231 -25.19 3.02 -17.45
C LYS A 231 -26.21 3.78 -16.62
N ALA A 232 -27.26 4.33 -17.26
CA ALA A 232 -28.29 5.09 -16.58
C ALA A 232 -29.00 4.30 -15.47
N ASP A 233 -29.21 2.99 -15.66
CA ASP A 233 -29.85 2.13 -14.67
C ASP A 233 -28.95 1.91 -13.46
N PHE A 234 -27.65 1.69 -13.69
CA PHE A 234 -26.66 1.55 -12.62
C PHE A 234 -26.46 2.88 -11.87
N VAL A 235 -26.39 4.00 -12.58
CA VAL A 235 -26.24 5.33 -11.93
C VAL A 235 -27.42 5.61 -11.01
N ARG A 236 -28.65 5.28 -11.41
CA ARG A 236 -29.85 5.47 -10.59
C ARG A 236 -29.80 4.69 -9.28
N THR A 237 -29.21 3.49 -9.26
CA THR A 237 -29.23 2.58 -8.10
C THR A 237 -27.96 2.64 -7.26
N VAL A 238 -26.81 2.89 -7.88
CA VAL A 238 -25.46 2.78 -7.27
C VAL A 238 -24.79 4.15 -7.13
N GLY A 239 -25.14 5.11 -7.98
CA GLY A 239 -24.55 6.44 -8.05
C GLY A 239 -23.46 6.55 -9.12
N VAL A 240 -23.37 7.74 -9.74
CA VAL A 240 -22.47 8.02 -10.87
C VAL A 240 -21.01 7.79 -10.53
N GLU A 241 -20.54 8.27 -9.37
CA GLU A 241 -19.16 8.15 -8.95
C GLU A 241 -18.69 6.69 -8.86
N LYS A 242 -19.48 5.81 -8.25
CA LYS A 242 -19.14 4.38 -8.14
C LYS A 242 -19.11 3.68 -9.51
N VAL A 243 -20.04 4.05 -10.39
CA VAL A 243 -20.11 3.49 -11.73
C VAL A 243 -18.90 3.94 -12.55
N ASP A 244 -18.60 5.23 -12.58
CA ASP A 244 -17.47 5.78 -13.32
C ASP A 244 -16.12 5.26 -12.79
N ASN A 245 -15.94 5.22 -11.47
CA ASN A 245 -14.75 4.62 -10.85
C ASN A 245 -14.60 3.14 -11.25
N SER A 246 -15.69 2.38 -11.36
CA SER A 246 -15.61 0.96 -11.73
C SER A 246 -15.26 0.75 -13.20
N ILE A 247 -15.76 1.59 -14.10
CA ILE A 247 -15.38 1.59 -15.53
C ILE A 247 -13.90 1.99 -15.65
N ALA A 248 -13.50 3.06 -14.99
CA ALA A 248 -12.11 3.56 -14.99
C ALA A 248 -11.12 2.53 -14.44
N ALA A 249 -11.48 1.81 -13.38
CA ALA A 249 -10.62 0.81 -12.73
C ALA A 249 -10.18 -0.32 -13.68
N VAL A 250 -10.97 -0.64 -14.71
CA VAL A 250 -10.60 -1.64 -15.73
C VAL A 250 -9.35 -1.24 -16.50
N TYR A 251 -9.16 0.05 -16.72
CA TYR A 251 -8.07 0.63 -17.54
C TYR A 251 -6.98 1.29 -16.70
N MET A 252 -7.20 1.48 -15.40
CA MET A 252 -6.33 2.25 -14.51
C MET A 252 -4.88 1.75 -14.52
N MET A 253 -4.66 0.47 -14.25
CA MET A 253 -3.30 -0.06 -14.08
C MET A 253 -2.46 -0.02 -15.37
N PRO A 254 -2.97 -0.47 -16.54
CA PRO A 254 -2.20 -0.35 -17.78
C PRO A 254 -1.87 1.10 -18.14
N LEU A 255 -2.83 2.03 -17.98
CA LEU A 255 -2.60 3.47 -18.22
C LEU A 255 -1.57 4.03 -17.24
N TYR A 256 -1.71 3.74 -15.97
CA TYR A 256 -0.76 4.18 -14.94
C TYR A 256 0.67 3.71 -15.25
N TYR A 257 0.86 2.42 -15.55
CA TYR A 257 2.19 1.92 -15.90
C TYR A 257 2.76 2.58 -17.16
N THR A 258 1.93 2.82 -18.17
CA THR A 258 2.36 3.57 -19.37
C THR A 258 2.70 5.02 -19.04
N ALA A 259 1.89 5.69 -18.21
CA ALA A 259 2.12 7.06 -17.77
C ALA A 259 3.43 7.22 -16.98
N ILE A 260 3.87 6.19 -16.25
CA ILE A 260 5.15 6.19 -15.53
C ILE A 260 6.34 5.65 -16.37
N GLY A 261 6.13 5.32 -17.66
CA GLY A 261 7.19 4.91 -18.60
C GLY A 261 7.48 3.42 -18.65
N GLN A 262 6.51 2.58 -18.30
CA GLN A 262 6.65 1.12 -18.41
C GLN A 262 6.00 0.52 -19.67
N ASP A 263 5.70 1.28 -20.68
CA ASP A 263 5.22 0.91 -22.03
C ASP A 263 4.28 -0.33 -22.07
N ARG A 264 3.23 -0.30 -21.26
CA ARG A 264 2.23 -1.38 -21.20
C ARG A 264 1.19 -1.29 -22.33
N LEU A 265 1.03 -0.11 -22.92
CA LEU A 265 0.07 0.19 -23.97
C LEU A 265 0.78 0.93 -25.12
N SER A 266 0.30 0.70 -26.34
CA SER A 266 0.62 1.52 -27.51
C SER A 266 -0.22 2.80 -27.55
N GLU A 267 0.19 3.79 -28.36
CA GLU A 267 -0.60 5.01 -28.60
C GLU A 267 -2.02 4.71 -29.06
N LYS A 268 -2.20 3.71 -29.93
CA LYS A 268 -3.52 3.28 -30.42
C LYS A 268 -4.39 2.77 -29.28
N GLU A 269 -3.84 1.93 -28.40
CA GLU A 269 -4.58 1.39 -27.25
C GLU A 269 -4.99 2.47 -26.26
N VAL A 270 -4.11 3.45 -25.99
CA VAL A 270 -4.46 4.61 -25.15
C VAL A 270 -5.60 5.42 -25.78
N ALA A 271 -5.55 5.65 -27.11
CA ALA A 271 -6.62 6.35 -27.83
C ALA A 271 -7.95 5.57 -27.83
N ASP A 272 -7.87 4.25 -27.95
CA ASP A 272 -9.05 3.36 -27.90
C ASP A 272 -9.69 3.36 -26.50
N ILE A 273 -8.88 3.33 -25.45
CA ILE A 273 -9.36 3.46 -24.05
C ILE A 273 -10.05 4.82 -23.88
N ARG A 274 -9.43 5.91 -24.27
CA ARG A 274 -10.03 7.26 -24.17
C ARG A 274 -11.38 7.34 -24.87
N ARG A 275 -11.48 6.75 -26.08
CA ARG A 275 -12.74 6.68 -26.84
C ARG A 275 -13.79 5.84 -26.12
N THR A 276 -13.40 4.73 -25.50
CA THR A 276 -14.31 3.87 -24.74
C THR A 276 -14.84 4.59 -23.52
N LEU A 277 -13.99 5.32 -22.78
CA LEU A 277 -14.42 6.14 -21.63
C LEU A 277 -15.41 7.23 -22.06
N GLY A 278 -15.17 7.90 -23.19
CA GLY A 278 -16.11 8.88 -23.76
C GLY A 278 -17.45 8.26 -24.16
N LYS A 279 -17.45 7.08 -24.80
CA LYS A 279 -18.69 6.34 -25.12
C LYS A 279 -19.45 5.89 -23.87
N ALA A 280 -18.72 5.58 -22.81
CA ALA A 280 -19.30 5.23 -21.52
C ALA A 280 -19.72 6.46 -20.71
N GLU A 281 -19.60 7.66 -21.27
CA GLU A 281 -19.95 8.94 -20.62
C GLU A 281 -19.33 9.06 -19.22
N VAL A 282 -18.09 8.57 -19.04
CA VAL A 282 -17.34 8.79 -17.79
C VAL A 282 -17.05 10.28 -17.67
N ASP A 283 -17.24 10.85 -16.47
CA ASP A 283 -17.02 12.27 -16.23
C ASP A 283 -15.63 12.71 -16.72
N GLU A 284 -15.56 13.73 -17.58
CA GLU A 284 -14.33 14.25 -18.15
C GLU A 284 -13.35 14.82 -17.09
N GLN A 285 -13.84 15.12 -15.89
CA GLN A 285 -13.00 15.51 -14.76
C GLN A 285 -12.36 14.32 -14.04
N HIS A 286 -12.76 13.08 -14.36
CA HIS A 286 -12.20 11.88 -13.76
C HIS A 286 -10.71 11.74 -14.09
N ASP A 287 -9.89 11.41 -13.09
CA ASP A 287 -8.42 11.33 -13.18
C ASP A 287 -7.92 10.38 -14.28
N ILE A 288 -8.75 9.42 -14.71
CA ILE A 288 -8.41 8.48 -15.79
C ILE A 288 -8.10 9.19 -17.11
N TYR A 289 -8.74 10.32 -17.41
CA TYR A 289 -8.46 11.09 -18.62
C TYR A 289 -7.10 11.76 -18.55
N ALA A 290 -6.69 12.26 -17.39
CA ALA A 290 -5.35 12.79 -17.22
C ALA A 290 -4.28 11.70 -17.38
N LEU A 291 -4.55 10.46 -16.90
CA LEU A 291 -3.66 9.33 -17.17
C LEU A 291 -3.58 8.98 -18.67
N CYS A 292 -4.70 9.03 -19.39
CA CYS A 292 -4.68 8.87 -20.86
C CYS A 292 -3.81 9.95 -21.54
N ASP A 293 -3.93 11.20 -21.11
CA ASP A 293 -3.19 12.31 -21.69
C ASP A 293 -1.69 12.19 -21.40
N ILE A 294 -1.32 11.92 -20.13
CA ILE A 294 0.08 11.73 -19.71
C ILE A 294 0.69 10.54 -20.47
N ALA A 295 0.00 9.39 -20.52
CA ALA A 295 0.49 8.21 -21.23
C ALA A 295 0.67 8.47 -22.73
N ALA A 296 -0.30 9.10 -23.39
CA ALA A 296 -0.22 9.42 -24.82
C ALA A 296 0.92 10.39 -25.15
N MET A 297 1.09 11.44 -24.35
CA MET A 297 2.16 12.43 -24.55
C MET A 297 3.53 11.82 -24.28
N ARG A 298 3.65 10.96 -23.25
CA ARG A 298 4.89 10.26 -22.95
C ARG A 298 5.31 9.33 -24.08
N LEU A 299 4.39 8.54 -24.62
CA LEU A 299 4.65 7.64 -25.76
C LEU A 299 5.10 8.40 -27.01
N LYS A 300 4.56 9.60 -27.23
CA LYS A 300 4.96 10.50 -28.36
C LYS A 300 6.25 11.27 -28.10
N GLY A 301 6.78 11.24 -26.89
CA GLY A 301 7.93 12.07 -26.50
C GLY A 301 7.59 13.56 -26.34
N ASP A 302 6.30 13.94 -26.28
CA ASP A 302 5.86 15.34 -26.10
C ASP A 302 5.86 15.72 -24.61
N ILE A 303 7.08 15.77 -24.04
CA ILE A 303 7.27 15.96 -22.61
C ILE A 303 6.82 17.33 -22.13
N LEU A 304 6.93 18.35 -22.96
CA LEU A 304 6.51 19.70 -22.57
C LEU A 304 5.02 19.79 -22.31
N LYS A 305 4.19 19.27 -23.23
CA LYS A 305 2.73 19.21 -23.03
C LYS A 305 2.34 18.26 -21.91
N MET A 306 3.06 17.13 -21.79
CA MET A 306 2.85 16.20 -20.67
C MET A 306 3.01 16.92 -19.33
N MET A 307 4.06 17.74 -19.17
CA MET A 307 4.30 18.49 -17.93
C MET A 307 3.22 19.52 -17.63
N ASP A 308 2.57 20.11 -18.63
CA ASP A 308 1.43 21.01 -18.43
C ASP A 308 0.22 20.25 -17.81
N VAL A 309 -0.06 19.05 -18.31
CA VAL A 309 -1.10 18.17 -17.73
C VAL A 309 -0.70 17.72 -16.32
N VAL A 310 0.55 17.28 -16.14
CA VAL A 310 1.08 16.86 -14.84
C VAL A 310 0.92 17.96 -13.80
N ALA A 311 1.36 19.17 -14.09
CA ALA A 311 1.31 20.29 -13.15
C ALA A 311 -0.13 20.66 -12.76
N MET A 312 -1.09 20.53 -13.68
CA MET A 312 -2.49 20.87 -13.45
C MET A 312 -3.27 19.79 -12.69
N LYS A 313 -3.05 18.52 -13.04
CA LYS A 313 -3.93 17.42 -12.60
C LYS A 313 -3.34 16.57 -11.49
N VAL A 314 -2.06 16.19 -11.57
CA VAL A 314 -1.44 15.23 -10.65
C VAL A 314 -1.49 15.65 -9.18
N PRO A 315 -1.33 16.92 -8.78
CA PRO A 315 -1.43 17.31 -7.38
C PRO A 315 -2.79 17.05 -6.70
N ARG A 316 -3.84 16.81 -7.48
CA ARG A 316 -5.21 16.57 -7.01
C ARG A 316 -5.63 15.10 -7.07
N MET A 317 -4.81 14.24 -7.66
CA MET A 317 -5.07 12.79 -7.77
C MET A 317 -4.86 12.06 -6.44
N ASP A 318 -5.31 10.80 -6.40
CA ASP A 318 -4.94 9.88 -5.30
C ASP A 318 -3.44 9.95 -5.05
N VAL A 319 -3.05 10.07 -3.80
CA VAL A 319 -1.65 10.31 -3.40
C VAL A 319 -0.68 9.23 -3.92
N ARG A 320 -1.13 7.99 -4.07
CA ARG A 320 -0.29 6.88 -4.56
C ARG A 320 -0.06 6.99 -6.07
N VAL A 321 -1.10 7.38 -6.82
CA VAL A 321 -1.01 7.62 -8.27
C VAL A 321 -0.13 8.82 -8.53
N ALA A 322 -0.38 9.93 -7.84
CA ALA A 322 0.42 11.15 -7.94
C ALA A 322 1.90 10.88 -7.65
N ARG A 323 2.20 10.22 -6.52
CA ARG A 323 3.58 9.87 -6.16
C ARG A 323 4.26 9.02 -7.23
N GLY A 324 3.59 8.02 -7.79
CA GLY A 324 4.19 7.18 -8.84
C GLY A 324 4.54 7.97 -10.10
N ILE A 325 3.67 8.91 -10.52
CA ILE A 325 3.94 9.80 -11.64
C ILE A 325 5.11 10.72 -11.30
N ASP A 326 5.07 11.41 -10.16
CA ASP A 326 6.12 12.32 -9.70
C ASP A 326 7.49 11.62 -9.67
N MET A 327 7.56 10.41 -9.13
CA MET A 327 8.79 9.60 -9.05
C MET A 327 9.33 9.16 -10.42
N SER A 328 8.51 9.19 -11.47
CA SER A 328 8.92 8.84 -12.83
C SER A 328 9.49 10.02 -13.64
N LEU A 329 9.25 11.26 -13.20
CA LEU A 329 9.62 12.47 -13.97
C LEU A 329 11.13 12.68 -14.08
N PRO A 330 11.95 12.43 -13.06
CA PRO A 330 13.39 12.61 -13.15
C PRO A 330 14.08 11.79 -14.24
N GLN A 331 13.46 10.69 -14.69
CA GLN A 331 13.97 9.91 -15.83
C GLN A 331 13.89 10.66 -17.18
N LEU A 332 13.15 11.75 -17.24
CA LEU A 332 12.89 12.53 -18.46
C LEU A 332 13.79 13.77 -18.60
N VAL A 333 14.73 13.96 -17.70
CA VAL A 333 15.57 15.19 -17.65
C VAL A 333 16.46 15.38 -18.86
N ASN A 334 16.78 14.32 -19.57
CA ASN A 334 17.64 14.36 -20.76
C ASN A 334 16.87 14.65 -22.05
N THR A 335 15.56 14.92 -21.99
CA THR A 335 14.71 15.20 -23.16
C THR A 335 14.80 16.66 -23.66
N GLY A 336 15.57 17.51 -22.99
CA GLY A 336 15.83 18.90 -23.39
C GLY A 336 15.77 19.87 -22.21
N LYS A 337 16.43 21.03 -22.38
CA LYS A 337 16.54 22.04 -21.30
C LYS A 337 15.18 22.52 -20.81
N GLU A 338 14.26 22.86 -21.71
CA GLU A 338 12.94 23.39 -21.36
C GLU A 338 12.10 22.35 -20.58
N ALA A 339 12.16 21.08 -20.98
CA ALA A 339 11.51 19.99 -20.28
C ALA A 339 12.09 19.80 -18.86
N ARG A 340 13.43 19.85 -18.75
CA ARG A 340 14.14 19.81 -17.47
C ARG A 340 13.68 20.94 -16.55
N ASP A 341 13.65 22.17 -17.05
CA ASP A 341 13.27 23.36 -16.25
C ASP A 341 11.83 23.24 -15.75
N LYS A 342 10.88 22.75 -16.59
CA LYS A 342 9.50 22.48 -16.18
C LYS A 342 9.41 21.37 -15.10
N ILE A 343 10.17 20.30 -15.24
CA ILE A 343 10.21 19.20 -14.26
C ILE A 343 10.73 19.73 -12.92
N VAL A 344 11.84 20.47 -12.92
CA VAL A 344 12.42 21.08 -11.71
C VAL A 344 11.42 22.00 -11.01
N ALA A 345 10.80 22.91 -11.76
CA ALA A 345 9.82 23.85 -11.22
C ALA A 345 8.61 23.10 -10.59
N TYR A 346 8.10 22.09 -11.26
CA TYR A 346 7.01 21.25 -10.77
C TYR A 346 7.41 20.50 -9.49
N MET A 347 8.54 19.78 -9.52
CA MET A 347 9.00 19.01 -8.35
C MET A 347 9.21 19.90 -7.13
N ASN A 348 9.79 21.10 -7.31
CA ASN A 348 9.93 22.07 -6.21
C ASN A 348 8.58 22.53 -5.66
N SER A 349 7.59 22.73 -6.52
CA SER A 349 6.23 23.06 -6.08
C SER A 349 5.59 21.95 -5.26
N ARG A 350 5.86 20.68 -5.61
CA ARG A 350 5.40 19.51 -4.83
C ARG A 350 6.09 19.45 -3.48
N ILE A 351 7.41 19.60 -3.43
CA ILE A 351 8.22 19.57 -2.20
C ILE A 351 7.72 20.61 -1.19
N ALA A 352 7.29 21.77 -1.65
CA ALA A 352 6.80 22.87 -0.80
C ALA A 352 5.52 22.53 -0.02
N VAL A 353 4.72 21.57 -0.49
CA VAL A 353 3.39 21.23 0.08
C VAL A 353 3.33 19.82 0.66
N LEU A 354 4.34 18.98 0.46
CA LEU A 354 4.41 17.63 0.99
C LEU A 354 4.85 17.62 2.46
N ASP A 355 4.49 16.55 3.18
CA ASP A 355 5.04 16.31 4.51
C ASP A 355 6.57 16.15 4.47
N LYS A 356 7.20 16.32 5.64
CA LYS A 356 8.66 16.35 5.76
C LYS A 356 9.34 15.07 5.20
N ASN A 357 8.75 13.91 5.40
CA ASN A 357 9.37 12.64 4.96
C ASN A 357 9.29 12.51 3.45
N MET A 358 8.13 12.80 2.85
CA MET A 358 7.95 12.80 1.41
C MET A 358 8.79 13.89 0.75
N ALA A 359 8.86 15.09 1.32
CA ALA A 359 9.70 16.17 0.82
C ALA A 359 11.18 15.77 0.76
N VAL A 360 11.70 15.04 1.75
CA VAL A 360 13.07 14.51 1.76
C VAL A 360 13.27 13.48 0.64
N GLU A 361 12.30 12.58 0.45
CA GLU A 361 12.35 11.58 -0.63
C GLU A 361 12.42 12.23 -2.02
N TYR A 362 11.57 13.24 -2.27
CA TYR A 362 11.54 13.96 -3.55
C TYR A 362 12.83 14.75 -3.81
N LYS A 363 13.37 15.39 -2.79
CA LYS A 363 14.68 16.04 -2.89
C LYS A 363 15.77 15.04 -3.24
N SER A 364 15.84 13.90 -2.53
CA SER A 364 16.80 12.84 -2.85
C SER A 364 16.71 12.40 -4.30
N LEU A 365 15.50 12.22 -4.82
CA LEU A 365 15.27 11.80 -6.19
C LEU A 365 15.73 12.87 -7.21
N MET A 366 15.43 14.15 -6.96
CA MET A 366 15.88 15.24 -7.81
C MET A 366 17.40 15.35 -7.86
N LEU A 367 18.04 15.11 -6.73
CA LEU A 367 19.49 15.11 -6.59
C LEU A 367 20.15 13.93 -7.33
N GLU A 368 19.58 12.73 -7.17
CA GLU A 368 20.04 11.52 -7.89
C GLU A 368 19.91 11.69 -9.42
N ALA A 369 18.93 12.46 -9.87
CA ALA A 369 18.71 12.79 -11.28
C ALA A 369 19.50 14.02 -11.77
N GLY A 370 20.31 14.64 -10.92
CA GLY A 370 21.08 15.85 -11.29
C GLY A 370 20.21 17.09 -11.54
N LEU A 371 19.03 17.18 -10.93
CA LEU A 371 18.07 18.25 -11.12
C LEU A 371 18.26 19.43 -10.17
N GLU A 372 18.85 19.22 -9.02
CA GLU A 372 19.19 20.27 -8.06
C GLU A 372 20.64 20.12 -7.58
N GLY A 373 21.43 21.11 -7.81
CA GLY A 373 22.59 21.60 -7.04
C GLY A 373 23.66 20.65 -6.53
N GLY A 374 23.72 19.38 -6.88
CA GLY A 374 24.76 18.44 -6.47
C GLY A 374 25.73 18.12 -7.62
N ILE A 375 26.58 17.09 -7.42
CA ILE A 375 27.42 16.53 -8.47
C ILE A 375 26.52 15.91 -9.53
N VAL A 376 26.67 16.35 -10.79
CA VAL A 376 26.02 15.75 -11.95
C VAL A 376 26.89 14.59 -12.42
N PHE A 377 26.46 13.35 -12.14
CA PHE A 377 27.13 12.16 -12.65
C PHE A 377 26.64 11.84 -14.07
N GLU A 378 27.59 11.56 -14.94
CA GLU A 378 27.31 11.18 -16.33
C GLU A 378 27.35 9.65 -16.49
N ASP A 379 26.49 9.11 -17.34
CA ASP A 379 26.46 7.67 -17.66
C ASP A 379 27.48 7.38 -18.78
N LEU A 380 28.76 7.37 -18.40
CA LEU A 380 29.89 7.15 -19.27
C LEU A 380 30.76 6.01 -18.70
N THR A 381 31.42 5.28 -19.58
CA THR A 381 32.54 4.42 -19.20
C THR A 381 33.71 5.29 -18.73
N LEU A 382 34.63 4.66 -17.97
CA LEU A 382 35.82 5.40 -17.53
C LEU A 382 36.66 5.92 -18.72
N ALA A 383 36.74 5.16 -19.82
CA ALA A 383 37.43 5.60 -21.02
C ALA A 383 36.78 6.81 -21.67
N GLU A 384 35.46 6.80 -21.85
CA GLU A 384 34.70 7.93 -22.39
C GLU A 384 34.80 9.16 -21.47
N ALA A 385 34.79 8.96 -20.16
CA ALA A 385 34.95 10.06 -19.20
C ALA A 385 36.34 10.70 -19.28
N LEU A 386 37.40 9.91 -19.45
CA LEU A 386 38.76 10.40 -19.60
C LEU A 386 38.91 11.19 -20.93
N ASP A 387 38.39 10.64 -22.03
CA ASP A 387 38.41 11.32 -23.35
C ASP A 387 37.65 12.65 -23.29
N LYS A 388 36.48 12.68 -22.66
CA LYS A 388 35.71 13.90 -22.48
C LYS A 388 36.41 14.90 -21.57
N ALA A 389 36.97 14.46 -20.47
CA ALA A 389 37.71 15.30 -19.56
C ALA A 389 38.95 15.96 -20.23
N LYS A 390 39.63 15.19 -21.06
CA LYS A 390 40.75 15.72 -21.90
C LYS A 390 40.29 16.79 -22.87
N ALA A 391 39.14 16.58 -23.53
CA ALA A 391 38.58 17.53 -24.46
C ALA A 391 38.09 18.82 -23.79
N GLU A 392 37.64 18.74 -22.52
CA GLU A 392 37.09 19.86 -21.73
C GLU A 392 38.12 20.51 -20.78
N ASP A 393 39.37 20.09 -20.78
CA ASP A 393 40.42 20.50 -19.84
C ASP A 393 39.97 20.35 -18.37
N LYS A 394 39.43 19.19 -18.05
CA LYS A 394 38.91 18.83 -16.72
C LYS A 394 39.56 17.56 -16.18
N TYR A 395 39.36 17.29 -14.89
CA TYR A 395 39.65 16.01 -14.27
C TYR A 395 38.49 15.04 -14.46
N VAL A 396 38.68 13.75 -14.13
CA VAL A 396 37.59 12.80 -13.92
C VAL A 396 37.41 12.59 -12.44
N PHE A 397 36.21 12.83 -11.91
CA PHE A 397 35.83 12.39 -10.58
C PHE A 397 35.08 11.07 -10.69
N LEU A 398 35.62 10.00 -10.09
CA LEU A 398 35.07 8.67 -10.13
C LEU A 398 34.62 8.23 -8.73
N ASP A 399 33.29 8.05 -8.55
CA ASP A 399 32.70 7.40 -7.37
C ASP A 399 32.66 5.89 -7.58
N CYS A 400 33.56 5.18 -6.88
CA CYS A 400 33.63 3.73 -6.88
C CYS A 400 32.73 3.17 -5.78
N TYR A 401 31.59 2.58 -6.16
CA TYR A 401 30.60 2.11 -5.20
C TYR A 401 30.20 0.65 -5.45
N THR A 402 29.37 0.10 -4.54
CA THR A 402 28.62 -1.14 -4.74
C THR A 402 27.16 -0.94 -4.32
N SER A 403 26.24 -1.70 -4.89
CA SER A 403 24.78 -1.56 -4.66
C SER A 403 24.36 -1.81 -3.19
N TRP A 404 25.12 -2.61 -2.46
CA TRP A 404 24.86 -2.93 -1.04
C TRP A 404 25.59 -1.98 -0.05
N CYS A 405 26.52 -1.14 -0.51
CA CYS A 405 27.34 -0.26 0.32
C CYS A 405 26.51 0.81 1.06
N GLY A 406 26.35 0.68 2.36
CA GLY A 406 25.66 1.65 3.22
C GLY A 406 26.29 3.04 3.20
N PRO A 407 27.61 3.18 3.48
CA PRO A 407 28.30 4.47 3.43
C PRO A 407 28.24 5.17 2.07
N CYS A 408 28.26 4.42 0.95
CA CYS A 408 28.10 4.98 -0.40
C CYS A 408 26.74 5.66 -0.55
N LYS A 409 25.68 5.01 -0.04
CA LYS A 409 24.33 5.58 -0.03
C LYS A 409 24.24 6.85 0.81
N VAL A 410 24.96 6.91 1.92
CA VAL A 410 25.05 8.13 2.76
C VAL A 410 25.75 9.24 2.00
N MET A 411 26.91 8.97 1.36
CA MET A 411 27.63 9.95 0.53
C MET A 411 26.73 10.51 -0.58
N SER A 412 26.07 9.62 -1.34
CA SER A 412 25.15 10.03 -2.40
C SER A 412 24.00 10.89 -1.88
N LYS A 413 23.45 10.60 -0.69
CA LYS A 413 22.27 11.28 -0.15
C LYS A 413 22.56 12.55 0.65
N GLN A 414 23.77 12.71 1.18
CA GLN A 414 24.06 13.80 2.12
C GLN A 414 25.21 14.71 1.68
N VAL A 415 26.12 14.23 0.82
CA VAL A 415 27.31 14.98 0.43
C VAL A 415 27.25 15.38 -1.05
N PHE A 416 27.12 14.42 -1.97
CA PHE A 416 27.12 14.70 -3.40
C PHE A 416 25.95 15.57 -3.86
N VAL A 417 24.96 15.68 -3.05
CA VAL A 417 23.71 16.43 -3.25
C VAL A 417 23.84 17.90 -2.87
N ARG A 418 24.91 18.28 -2.20
CA ARG A 418 25.10 19.68 -1.77
C ARG A 418 25.47 20.55 -2.95
N LYS A 419 24.81 21.70 -3.05
CA LYS A 419 25.08 22.67 -4.12
C LYS A 419 26.55 23.09 -4.16
N GLU A 420 27.15 23.32 -3.01
CA GLU A 420 28.54 23.73 -2.89
C GLU A 420 29.51 22.65 -3.41
N VAL A 421 29.17 21.38 -3.22
CA VAL A 421 29.94 20.24 -3.72
C VAL A 421 29.75 20.13 -5.23
N GLY A 422 28.50 20.23 -5.71
CA GLY A 422 28.19 20.21 -7.13
C GLY A 422 28.85 21.35 -7.89
N ASP A 423 28.83 22.58 -7.39
CA ASP A 423 29.45 23.75 -8.03
C ASP A 423 30.96 23.52 -8.27
N ILE A 424 31.66 22.88 -7.33
CA ILE A 424 33.09 22.57 -7.46
C ILE A 424 33.30 21.44 -8.46
N PHE A 425 32.67 20.29 -8.24
CA PHE A 425 32.95 19.09 -9.04
C PHE A 425 32.44 19.21 -10.48
N ASN A 426 31.28 19.80 -10.73
CA ASN A 426 30.76 20.00 -12.09
C ASN A 426 31.59 21.03 -12.88
N GLY A 427 32.18 22.00 -12.18
CA GLY A 427 33.07 22.97 -12.82
C GLY A 427 34.43 22.38 -13.21
N MET A 428 34.98 21.51 -12.38
CA MET A 428 36.36 21.02 -12.48
C MET A 428 36.47 19.60 -13.05
N CYS A 429 35.41 18.81 -13.04
CA CYS A 429 35.46 17.39 -13.33
C CYS A 429 34.37 16.96 -14.31
N VAL A 430 34.65 15.92 -15.08
CA VAL A 430 33.66 14.99 -15.63
C VAL A 430 33.42 13.95 -14.54
N ASN A 431 32.17 13.88 -14.04
CA ASN A 431 31.87 13.05 -12.87
C ASN A 431 31.20 11.76 -13.33
N VAL A 432 31.73 10.61 -12.91
CA VAL A 432 31.20 9.28 -13.23
C VAL A 432 31.07 8.44 -11.96
N LYS A 433 30.12 7.53 -11.98
CA LYS A 433 29.81 6.65 -10.85
C LYS A 433 29.72 5.22 -11.37
N ILE A 434 30.61 4.36 -10.91
CA ILE A 434 30.75 3.00 -11.44
C ILE A 434 30.57 1.97 -10.32
N ASP A 435 29.70 0.98 -10.56
CA ASP A 435 29.50 -0.16 -9.66
C ASP A 435 30.68 -1.12 -9.80
N MET A 436 31.50 -1.22 -8.77
CA MET A 436 32.74 -2.03 -8.78
C MET A 436 32.51 -3.54 -8.90
N GLU A 437 31.27 -4.00 -8.84
CA GLU A 437 30.88 -5.40 -9.02
C GLU A 437 30.24 -5.69 -10.39
N LYS A 438 30.04 -4.65 -11.24
CA LYS A 438 29.37 -4.77 -12.52
C LYS A 438 30.14 -4.10 -13.66
N GLY A 439 29.87 -4.57 -14.89
CA GLY A 439 30.46 -3.99 -16.10
C GLY A 439 31.99 -3.94 -16.02
N GLU A 440 32.56 -2.75 -16.25
CA GLU A 440 34.01 -2.50 -16.18
C GLU A 440 34.55 -2.32 -14.73
N GLY A 441 33.64 -2.28 -13.75
CA GLY A 441 33.99 -1.99 -12.34
C GLY A 441 35.04 -2.93 -11.75
N PRO A 442 34.97 -4.28 -11.93
CA PRO A 442 35.96 -5.21 -11.41
C PRO A 442 37.39 -4.93 -11.94
N GLU A 443 37.53 -4.56 -13.21
CA GLU A 443 38.83 -4.22 -13.83
C GLU A 443 39.37 -2.91 -13.26
N ILE A 444 38.52 -1.91 -13.08
CA ILE A 444 38.85 -0.63 -12.46
C ILE A 444 39.29 -0.86 -11.00
N ALA A 445 38.57 -1.69 -10.25
CA ALA A 445 38.89 -2.01 -8.87
C ALA A 445 40.31 -2.62 -8.74
N VAL A 446 40.68 -3.52 -9.65
CA VAL A 446 42.04 -4.11 -9.71
C VAL A 446 43.06 -3.05 -10.12
N LYS A 447 42.79 -2.27 -11.18
CA LYS A 447 43.70 -1.25 -11.72
C LYS A 447 44.10 -0.22 -10.68
N TYR A 448 43.14 0.28 -9.89
CA TYR A 448 43.36 1.33 -8.90
C TYR A 448 43.48 0.82 -7.46
N GLY A 449 43.52 -0.52 -7.25
CA GLY A 449 43.72 -1.12 -5.94
C GLY A 449 42.59 -0.85 -4.95
N ILE A 450 41.35 -0.78 -5.41
CA ILE A 450 40.18 -0.46 -4.58
C ILE A 450 39.83 -1.64 -3.67
N ARG A 451 39.83 -1.43 -2.36
CA ARG A 451 39.59 -2.49 -1.35
C ARG A 451 38.46 -2.19 -0.39
N ALA A 452 37.90 -1.00 -0.46
CA ALA A 452 36.80 -0.56 0.42
C ALA A 452 35.88 0.40 -0.32
N TYR A 453 34.65 0.55 0.15
CA TYR A 453 33.63 1.42 -0.47
C TYR A 453 33.02 2.36 0.59
N PRO A 454 32.74 3.66 0.21
CA PRO A 454 33.10 4.28 -1.07
C PRO A 454 34.61 4.55 -1.20
N THR A 455 35.16 4.41 -2.39
CA THR A 455 36.45 4.98 -2.77
C THR A 455 36.22 6.06 -3.82
N LEU A 456 36.72 7.25 -3.57
CA LEU A 456 36.59 8.40 -4.46
C LEU A 456 37.91 8.72 -5.12
N LEU A 457 37.95 8.75 -6.42
CA LEU A 457 39.17 9.03 -7.17
C LEU A 457 39.01 10.33 -7.98
N VAL A 458 40.07 11.11 -8.04
CA VAL A 458 40.19 12.20 -9.02
C VAL A 458 41.35 11.81 -9.95
N LEU A 459 41.02 11.65 -11.22
CA LEU A 459 41.97 11.15 -12.22
C LEU A 459 42.37 12.26 -13.19
N TYR A 460 43.60 12.25 -13.59
CA TYR A 460 44.12 13.09 -14.67
C TYR A 460 43.77 12.41 -16.00
N PRO A 461 43.33 13.15 -17.05
CA PRO A 461 42.92 12.56 -18.32
C PRO A 461 44.07 12.22 -19.28
N ASP A 462 45.30 12.02 -18.76
CA ASP A 462 46.51 11.72 -19.59
C ASP A 462 46.69 10.23 -19.83
#